data_b31eea2cd2db54d338ca3ec6d0d374e1
#
_entry.id   b31eea2cd2db54d338ca3ec6d0d374e1
#
_cell.length_a   1.000
_cell.length_b   1.000
_cell.length_c   1.000
_cell.angle_alpha   90.00
_cell.angle_beta   90.00
_cell.angle_gamma   90.00
#
_symmetry.space_group_name_H-M   'P 1'
#
loop_
_entity.id
_entity.type
_entity.pdbx_description
1 polymer ?
#
loop_
_entity_poly.entity_id
_entity_poly.type
_entity_poly.pdbx_seq_one_letter_code
_entity_poly.pdbx_strand_id
1 'polypeptide(L)'
;MTTNKKIEKSNIDENVLFNNNISQLLLSLDLKIRSGEFKIAIYGLGHVGSPLAAAWLRAGAHVIGVDKSKQILEYARDGKTHIPEPGVNEAFEKGIINNKLCIYDDLVKASNDSFLKMICVPVLAPDGTADLSAVKNVAVAIGKGLKKNDVVALNPSVPPGTTEDVVIPLLQKQSRLTVEDDFYVVYNPERIYEGRAIEDIEQRYPGVVAGSGKKSLEISKKVFSFIYQKGIIAMSNIKSAETEKLFEGVYRDVNIALANELAIFSERLGINFWEVRNAANSQPFCHIHKPGIGVGGACIPVYPQFILKTAKMLEVDCKLTRSGRLLNNSMPKYCVIQALKLIKPKKYKDLRITLLGLAFRGGVSDTRLSPTYDVIKELQKLKVKEIIVHDSLVKKDDHFSKHTNTFLINDLDEALKGADLIMVIADHEEYKTLNRNNIGKSALYDGRGIIMENKFSGVNHA
;
A
#
# COMPACT_ATOMS: atom_id res chain seq x y z
N MET A 1 -26.23 -41.49 32.59
CA MET A 1 -24.83 -41.79 32.21
C MET A 1 -24.63 -42.23 30.75
N THR A 2 -25.68 -42.42 29.96
CA THR A 2 -25.61 -42.94 28.55
C THR A 2 -25.52 -41.84 27.49
N THR A 3 -25.90 -40.61 27.77
CA THR A 3 -25.88 -39.49 26.80
C THR A 3 -24.51 -38.85 26.61
N ASN A 4 -23.67 -38.77 27.67
CA ASN A 4 -22.34 -38.16 27.58
C ASN A 4 -21.32 -39.01 26.77
N LYS A 5 -21.42 -40.32 26.79
CA LYS A 5 -20.51 -41.20 26.01
C LYS A 5 -20.75 -41.18 24.49
N LYS A 6 -21.97 -40.84 24.05
CA LYS A 6 -22.26 -40.72 22.60
C LYS A 6 -21.74 -39.40 22.04
N ILE A 7 -21.76 -38.31 22.79
CA ILE A 7 -21.26 -37.00 22.40
C ILE A 7 -19.73 -36.98 22.37
N GLU A 8 -19.06 -37.64 23.35
CA GLU A 8 -17.58 -37.76 23.33
C GLU A 8 -17.07 -38.65 22.18
N LYS A 9 -17.75 -39.76 21.85
CA LYS A 9 -17.35 -40.59 20.70
C LYS A 9 -17.53 -39.90 19.37
N SER A 10 -18.61 -39.15 19.13
CA SER A 10 -18.81 -38.40 17.90
C SER A 10 -17.75 -37.30 17.72
N ASN A 11 -17.39 -36.59 18.76
CA ASN A 11 -16.36 -35.54 18.72
C ASN A 11 -14.93 -36.10 18.50
N ILE A 12 -14.65 -37.32 19.01
CA ILE A 12 -13.35 -37.96 18.80
C ILE A 12 -13.23 -38.47 17.36
N ASP A 13 -14.29 -39.05 16.78
CA ASP A 13 -14.30 -39.55 15.38
C ASP A 13 -14.24 -38.41 14.40
N GLU A 14 -14.94 -37.29 14.63
CA GLU A 14 -14.88 -36.10 13.78
C GLU A 14 -13.50 -35.42 13.82
N ASN A 15 -12.86 -35.32 14.98
CA ASN A 15 -11.50 -34.79 15.10
C ASN A 15 -10.45 -35.68 14.44
N VAL A 16 -10.60 -37.01 14.49
CA VAL A 16 -9.70 -37.97 13.84
C VAL A 16 -9.86 -37.92 12.32
N LEU A 17 -11.10 -37.87 11.81
CA LEU A 17 -11.39 -37.68 10.38
C LEU A 17 -10.92 -36.30 9.87
N PHE A 18 -11.12 -35.25 10.66
CA PHE A 18 -10.63 -33.92 10.38
C PHE A 18 -9.10 -33.90 10.21
N ASN A 19 -8.36 -34.47 11.16
CA ASN A 19 -6.90 -34.55 11.12
C ASN A 19 -6.39 -35.36 9.93
N ASN A 20 -7.03 -36.47 9.59
CA ASN A 20 -6.62 -37.32 8.47
C ASN A 20 -6.83 -36.64 7.11
N ASN A 21 -7.97 -36.00 6.87
CA ASN A 21 -8.26 -35.30 5.61
C ASN A 21 -7.36 -34.09 5.39
N ILE A 22 -7.14 -33.28 6.42
CA ILE A 22 -6.24 -32.13 6.32
C ILE A 22 -4.81 -32.58 6.14
N SER A 23 -4.34 -33.58 6.90
CA SER A 23 -2.97 -34.09 6.79
C SER A 23 -2.67 -34.61 5.38
N GLN A 24 -3.61 -35.32 4.75
CA GLN A 24 -3.47 -35.75 3.36
C GLN A 24 -3.41 -34.57 2.38
N LEU A 25 -4.26 -33.55 2.57
CA LEU A 25 -4.23 -32.35 1.74
C LEU A 25 -2.90 -31.60 1.88
N LEU A 26 -2.42 -31.37 3.11
CA LEU A 26 -1.16 -30.73 3.40
C LEU A 26 0.04 -31.48 2.81
N LEU A 27 0.06 -32.82 2.89
CA LEU A 27 1.07 -33.65 2.23
C LEU A 27 1.02 -33.51 0.70
N SER A 28 -0.19 -33.50 0.12
CA SER A 28 -0.34 -33.31 -1.33
C SER A 28 0.16 -31.94 -1.79
N LEU A 29 -0.01 -30.90 -0.99
CA LEU A 29 0.50 -29.56 -1.25
C LEU A 29 2.04 -29.52 -1.23
N ASP A 30 2.66 -30.17 -0.24
CA ASP A 30 4.13 -30.28 -0.16
C ASP A 30 4.70 -30.97 -1.43
N LEU A 31 4.06 -32.04 -1.86
CA LEU A 31 4.48 -32.76 -3.07
C LEU A 31 4.34 -31.88 -4.33
N LYS A 32 3.19 -31.22 -4.51
CA LYS A 32 2.94 -30.34 -5.66
C LYS A 32 3.90 -29.14 -5.73
N ILE A 33 4.28 -28.58 -4.60
CA ILE A 33 5.23 -27.47 -4.56
C ILE A 33 6.63 -27.99 -4.88
N ARG A 34 7.06 -29.10 -4.26
CA ARG A 34 8.37 -29.71 -4.51
C ARG A 34 8.52 -30.24 -5.93
N SER A 35 7.45 -30.77 -6.54
CA SER A 35 7.45 -31.19 -7.94
C SER A 35 7.35 -30.01 -8.94
N GLY A 36 7.09 -28.80 -8.46
CA GLY A 36 6.87 -27.63 -9.30
C GLY A 36 5.51 -27.62 -10.00
N GLU A 37 4.54 -28.43 -9.55
CA GLU A 37 3.20 -28.51 -10.10
C GLU A 37 2.18 -27.58 -9.43
N PHE A 38 2.61 -26.82 -8.41
CA PHE A 38 1.75 -25.90 -7.70
C PHE A 38 1.40 -24.69 -8.56
N LYS A 39 0.13 -24.55 -8.94
CA LYS A 39 -0.36 -23.51 -9.82
C LYS A 39 -1.11 -22.44 -9.04
N ILE A 40 -0.75 -21.18 -9.27
CA ILE A 40 -1.32 -20.00 -8.59
C ILE A 40 -1.83 -19.02 -9.65
N ALA A 41 -3.05 -18.52 -9.48
CA ALA A 41 -3.54 -17.38 -10.26
C ALA A 41 -3.45 -16.09 -9.44
N ILE A 42 -2.80 -15.06 -9.98
CA ILE A 42 -2.69 -13.72 -9.40
C ILE A 42 -3.59 -12.76 -10.19
N TYR A 43 -4.65 -12.29 -9.58
CA TYR A 43 -5.62 -11.36 -10.16
C TYR A 43 -5.25 -9.93 -9.81
N GLY A 44 -4.69 -9.21 -10.78
CA GLY A 44 -4.11 -7.87 -10.65
C GLY A 44 -2.59 -7.93 -10.56
N LEU A 45 -1.89 -7.46 -11.61
CA LEU A 45 -0.43 -7.39 -11.70
C LEU A 45 0.09 -5.98 -11.42
N GLY A 46 -0.49 -5.33 -10.40
CA GLY A 46 -0.06 -4.01 -9.91
C GLY A 46 1.04 -4.07 -8.85
N HIS A 47 1.14 -3.00 -8.03
CA HIS A 47 2.16 -2.84 -6.97
C HIS A 47 2.19 -3.97 -5.93
N VAL A 48 1.11 -4.71 -5.75
CA VAL A 48 1.00 -5.86 -4.84
C VAL A 48 1.16 -7.18 -5.59
N GLY A 49 0.41 -7.35 -6.68
CA GLY A 49 0.36 -8.63 -7.38
C GLY A 49 1.64 -8.98 -8.13
N SER A 50 2.36 -8.01 -8.70
CA SER A 50 3.62 -8.29 -9.39
C SER A 50 4.73 -8.77 -8.45
N PRO A 51 4.99 -8.13 -7.27
CA PRO A 51 5.94 -8.67 -6.30
C PRO A 51 5.53 -10.04 -5.73
N LEU A 52 4.25 -10.26 -5.45
CA LEU A 52 3.75 -11.57 -5.00
C LEU A 52 3.95 -12.64 -6.08
N ALA A 53 3.65 -12.33 -7.35
CA ALA A 53 3.91 -13.24 -8.47
C ALA A 53 5.40 -13.58 -8.56
N ALA A 54 6.29 -12.60 -8.41
CA ALA A 54 7.73 -12.80 -8.40
C ALA A 54 8.18 -13.69 -7.24
N ALA A 55 7.68 -13.45 -6.01
CA ALA A 55 8.01 -14.28 -4.85
C ALA A 55 7.56 -15.74 -5.05
N TRP A 56 6.38 -15.98 -5.60
CA TRP A 56 5.90 -17.31 -5.91
C TRP A 56 6.69 -18.02 -7.02
N LEU A 57 7.10 -17.29 -8.08
CA LEU A 57 8.00 -17.83 -9.11
C LEU A 57 9.34 -18.25 -8.52
N ARG A 58 9.90 -17.43 -7.63
CA ARG A 58 11.16 -17.72 -6.92
C ARG A 58 11.02 -18.91 -5.98
N ALA A 59 9.85 -19.10 -5.36
CA ALA A 59 9.54 -20.30 -4.59
C ALA A 59 9.30 -21.56 -5.43
N GLY A 60 9.30 -21.44 -6.77
CA GLY A 60 9.20 -22.56 -7.70
C GLY A 60 7.79 -22.86 -8.23
N ALA A 61 6.78 -22.09 -7.84
CA ALA A 61 5.40 -22.27 -8.31
C ALA A 61 5.23 -21.92 -9.80
N HIS A 62 4.16 -22.45 -10.41
CA HIS A 62 3.65 -21.96 -11.68
C HIS A 62 2.65 -20.84 -11.43
N VAL A 63 2.91 -19.66 -11.99
CA VAL A 63 2.08 -18.47 -11.82
C VAL A 63 1.29 -18.17 -13.08
N ILE A 64 0.00 -17.94 -12.92
CA ILE A 64 -0.90 -17.43 -13.95
C ILE A 64 -1.21 -15.97 -13.58
N GLY A 65 -0.65 -15.04 -14.33
CA GLY A 65 -0.92 -13.61 -14.16
C GLY A 65 -2.18 -13.19 -14.91
N VAL A 66 -3.06 -12.43 -14.25
CA VAL A 66 -4.30 -11.92 -14.84
C VAL A 66 -4.43 -10.43 -14.50
N ASP A 67 -4.76 -9.61 -15.49
CA ASP A 67 -5.06 -8.19 -15.30
C ASP A 67 -6.13 -7.71 -16.30
N LYS A 68 -6.85 -6.63 -15.95
CA LYS A 68 -7.80 -5.98 -16.86
C LYS A 68 -7.13 -5.12 -17.94
N SER A 69 -5.91 -4.66 -17.69
CA SER A 69 -5.13 -3.81 -18.59
C SER A 69 -4.37 -4.66 -19.60
N LYS A 70 -4.72 -4.54 -20.88
CA LYS A 70 -3.99 -5.20 -21.97
C LYS A 70 -2.51 -4.85 -21.98
N GLN A 71 -2.17 -3.59 -21.71
CA GLN A 71 -0.80 -3.13 -21.66
C GLN A 71 0.01 -3.83 -20.56
N ILE A 72 -0.58 -4.01 -19.34
CA ILE A 72 0.07 -4.76 -18.26
C ILE A 72 0.28 -6.22 -18.65
N LEU A 73 -0.71 -6.84 -19.29
CA LEU A 73 -0.59 -8.22 -19.78
C LEU A 73 0.50 -8.38 -20.85
N GLU A 74 0.64 -7.40 -21.75
CA GLU A 74 1.71 -7.36 -22.76
C GLU A 74 3.10 -7.28 -22.10
N TYR A 75 3.31 -6.34 -21.18
CA TYR A 75 4.56 -6.28 -20.40
C TYR A 75 4.88 -7.62 -19.73
N ALA A 76 3.90 -8.24 -19.08
CA ALA A 76 4.11 -9.49 -18.37
C ALA A 76 4.40 -10.68 -19.32
N ARG A 77 3.82 -10.71 -20.53
CA ARG A 77 4.16 -11.70 -21.58
C ARG A 77 5.61 -11.56 -22.06
N ASP A 78 6.12 -10.33 -22.08
CA ASP A 78 7.53 -10.03 -22.40
C ASP A 78 8.49 -10.26 -21.21
N GLY A 79 8.02 -10.85 -20.11
CA GLY A 79 8.82 -11.06 -18.91
C GLY A 79 9.12 -9.79 -18.12
N LYS A 80 8.30 -8.74 -18.28
CA LYS A 80 8.51 -7.43 -17.66
C LYS A 80 7.33 -7.01 -16.82
N THR A 81 7.56 -6.06 -15.92
CA THR A 81 6.50 -5.35 -15.19
C THR A 81 6.57 -3.85 -15.46
N HIS A 82 5.43 -3.17 -15.38
CA HIS A 82 5.35 -1.72 -15.42
C HIS A 82 5.69 -1.06 -14.06
N ILE A 83 5.86 -1.88 -13.02
CA ILE A 83 6.20 -1.43 -11.67
C ILE A 83 7.73 -1.45 -11.52
N PRO A 84 8.38 -0.34 -11.14
CA PRO A 84 9.83 -0.28 -10.94
C PRO A 84 10.23 -0.91 -9.60
N GLU A 85 9.95 -2.21 -9.45
CA GLU A 85 10.22 -2.96 -8.22
C GLU A 85 11.43 -3.89 -8.43
N PRO A 86 12.49 -3.79 -7.61
CA PRO A 86 13.69 -4.61 -7.75
C PRO A 86 13.40 -6.11 -7.74
N GLY A 87 14.00 -6.83 -8.68
CA GLY A 87 13.93 -8.29 -8.77
C GLY A 87 12.66 -8.86 -9.43
N VAL A 88 11.63 -8.03 -9.71
CA VAL A 88 10.39 -8.51 -10.33
C VAL A 88 10.61 -8.85 -11.79
N ASN A 89 11.25 -7.99 -12.59
CA ASN A 89 11.55 -8.27 -13.99
C ASN A 89 12.39 -9.54 -14.14
N GLU A 90 13.43 -9.68 -13.32
CA GLU A 90 14.27 -10.89 -13.34
C GLU A 90 13.48 -12.17 -13.06
N ALA A 91 12.56 -12.13 -12.09
CA ALA A 91 11.70 -13.27 -11.78
C ALA A 91 10.72 -13.57 -12.92
N PHE A 92 10.17 -12.55 -13.57
CA PHE A 92 9.24 -12.71 -14.69
C PHE A 92 9.95 -13.27 -15.93
N GLU A 93 11.11 -12.74 -16.31
CA GLU A 93 11.93 -13.25 -17.42
C GLU A 93 12.26 -14.75 -17.22
N LYS A 94 12.78 -15.09 -16.04
CA LYS A 94 13.05 -16.50 -15.68
C LYS A 94 11.78 -17.34 -15.70
N GLY A 95 10.66 -16.79 -15.25
CA GLY A 95 9.36 -17.44 -15.27
C GLY A 95 8.87 -17.77 -16.68
N ILE A 96 9.02 -16.87 -17.63
CA ILE A 96 8.69 -17.08 -19.05
C ILE A 96 9.63 -18.14 -19.68
N ILE A 97 10.95 -17.99 -19.52
CA ILE A 97 11.95 -18.91 -20.08
C ILE A 97 11.72 -20.35 -19.59
N ASN A 98 11.37 -20.52 -18.31
CA ASN A 98 11.13 -21.82 -17.70
C ASN A 98 9.69 -22.34 -17.83
N ASN A 99 8.84 -21.67 -18.59
CA ASN A 99 7.40 -21.96 -18.73
C ASN A 99 6.64 -22.03 -17.39
N LYS A 100 7.07 -21.23 -16.41
CA LYS A 100 6.44 -21.11 -15.08
C LYS A 100 5.57 -19.87 -14.92
N LEU A 101 5.68 -18.89 -15.81
CA LEU A 101 4.79 -17.73 -15.87
C LEU A 101 3.92 -17.83 -17.13
N CYS A 102 2.62 -17.86 -16.92
CA CYS A 102 1.60 -17.80 -17.98
C CYS A 102 0.74 -16.56 -17.78
N ILE A 103 0.37 -15.88 -18.86
CA ILE A 103 -0.45 -14.66 -18.80
C ILE A 103 -1.78 -14.90 -19.49
N TYR A 104 -2.87 -14.81 -18.72
CA TYR A 104 -4.22 -15.00 -19.22
C TYR A 104 -4.99 -13.67 -19.20
N ASP A 105 -5.92 -13.53 -20.13
CA ASP A 105 -6.95 -12.48 -20.17
C ASP A 105 -8.32 -13.01 -19.72
N ASP A 106 -8.50 -14.33 -19.64
CA ASP A 106 -9.69 -15.00 -19.14
C ASP A 106 -9.55 -15.31 -17.64
N LEU A 107 -10.32 -14.59 -16.83
CA LEU A 107 -10.33 -14.72 -15.38
C LEU A 107 -10.89 -16.07 -14.91
N VAL A 108 -11.89 -16.60 -15.62
CA VAL A 108 -12.53 -17.88 -15.27
C VAL A 108 -11.59 -19.04 -15.58
N LYS A 109 -10.94 -19.00 -16.74
CA LYS A 109 -9.92 -19.98 -17.13
C LYS A 109 -8.76 -19.99 -16.11
N ALA A 110 -8.29 -18.83 -15.68
CA ALA A 110 -7.23 -18.74 -14.67
C ALA A 110 -7.64 -19.39 -13.34
N SER A 111 -8.91 -19.21 -12.92
CA SER A 111 -9.45 -19.89 -11.75
C SER A 111 -9.48 -21.41 -11.95
N ASN A 112 -9.98 -21.86 -13.11
CA ASN A 112 -10.08 -23.27 -13.42
C ASN A 112 -8.71 -23.98 -13.47
N ASP A 113 -7.66 -23.29 -13.92
CA ASP A 113 -6.32 -23.84 -14.14
C ASP A 113 -5.38 -23.73 -12.92
N SER A 114 -5.82 -23.12 -11.82
CA SER A 114 -5.01 -22.88 -10.61
C SER A 114 -5.58 -23.58 -9.38
N PHE A 115 -4.74 -23.83 -8.39
CA PHE A 115 -5.13 -24.29 -7.05
C PHE A 115 -5.33 -23.08 -6.09
N LEU A 116 -4.38 -22.15 -6.06
CA LEU A 116 -4.47 -20.92 -5.26
C LEU A 116 -4.87 -19.76 -6.16
N LYS A 117 -5.90 -19.02 -5.77
CA LYS A 117 -6.39 -17.80 -6.42
C LYS A 117 -6.15 -16.62 -5.50
N MET A 118 -5.24 -15.72 -5.88
CA MET A 118 -4.91 -14.54 -5.09
C MET A 118 -5.55 -13.29 -5.70
N ILE A 119 -6.42 -12.64 -4.96
CA ILE A 119 -7.08 -11.39 -5.36
C ILE A 119 -6.18 -10.24 -4.93
N CYS A 120 -5.53 -9.57 -5.88
CA CYS A 120 -4.58 -8.47 -5.66
C CYS A 120 -5.04 -7.16 -6.33
N VAL A 121 -6.31 -7.07 -6.72
CA VAL A 121 -6.86 -5.86 -7.35
C VAL A 121 -7.00 -4.72 -6.34
N PRO A 122 -6.86 -3.44 -6.79
CA PRO A 122 -6.93 -2.30 -5.89
C PRO A 122 -8.34 -2.10 -5.33
N VAL A 123 -8.41 -1.63 -4.08
CA VAL A 123 -9.63 -1.10 -3.46
C VAL A 123 -9.47 0.42 -3.37
N LEU A 124 -10.20 1.14 -4.21
CA LEU A 124 -10.20 2.59 -4.24
C LEU A 124 -11.14 3.14 -3.17
N ALA A 125 -10.91 4.39 -2.77
CA ALA A 125 -11.74 5.05 -1.76
C ALA A 125 -11.94 6.54 -2.08
N PRO A 126 -12.62 6.89 -3.19
CA PRO A 126 -12.73 8.29 -3.64
C PRO A 126 -13.32 9.21 -2.57
N ASP A 127 -14.30 8.74 -1.80
CA ASP A 127 -14.95 9.50 -0.71
C ASP A 127 -14.68 8.88 0.66
N GLY A 128 -13.55 8.21 0.82
CA GLY A 128 -13.23 7.41 1.99
C GLY A 128 -14.11 6.15 2.14
N THR A 129 -14.95 5.82 1.14
CA THR A 129 -15.72 4.57 1.07
C THR A 129 -14.98 3.58 0.18
N ALA A 130 -14.80 2.35 0.67
CA ALA A 130 -14.17 1.31 -0.13
C ALA A 130 -15.02 0.98 -1.37
N ASP A 131 -14.45 1.15 -2.55
CA ASP A 131 -15.02 0.63 -3.79
C ASP A 131 -14.58 -0.82 -3.97
N LEU A 132 -15.47 -1.75 -3.66
CA LEU A 132 -15.25 -3.19 -3.76
C LEU A 132 -15.61 -3.77 -5.15
N SER A 133 -15.91 -2.94 -6.15
CA SER A 133 -16.38 -3.40 -7.47
C SER A 133 -15.37 -4.34 -8.14
N ALA A 134 -14.07 -4.00 -8.12
CA ALA A 134 -13.01 -4.83 -8.67
C ALA A 134 -12.90 -6.18 -7.94
N VAL A 135 -12.94 -6.17 -6.61
CA VAL A 135 -12.91 -7.39 -5.77
C VAL A 135 -14.13 -8.27 -6.07
N LYS A 136 -15.32 -7.69 -6.13
CA LYS A 136 -16.57 -8.44 -6.45
C LYS A 136 -16.51 -9.08 -7.83
N ASN A 137 -16.05 -8.35 -8.86
CA ASN A 137 -15.94 -8.85 -10.22
C ASN A 137 -14.97 -10.04 -10.31
N VAL A 138 -13.82 -9.94 -9.64
CA VAL A 138 -12.84 -11.03 -9.59
C VAL A 138 -13.39 -12.22 -8.81
N ALA A 139 -14.03 -12.00 -7.64
CA ALA A 139 -14.64 -13.08 -6.86
C ALA A 139 -15.72 -13.84 -7.65
N VAL A 140 -16.54 -13.12 -8.42
CA VAL A 140 -17.54 -13.75 -9.33
C VAL A 140 -16.86 -14.61 -10.40
N ALA A 141 -15.79 -14.11 -11.02
CA ALA A 141 -15.06 -14.87 -12.04
C ALA A 141 -14.37 -16.10 -11.43
N ILE A 142 -13.72 -15.93 -10.27
CA ILE A 142 -13.10 -17.04 -9.53
C ILE A 142 -14.15 -18.11 -9.21
N GLY A 143 -15.33 -17.72 -8.67
CA GLY A 143 -16.37 -18.65 -8.29
C GLY A 143 -16.87 -19.52 -9.45
N LYS A 144 -16.89 -18.99 -10.69
CA LYS A 144 -17.29 -19.78 -11.89
C LYS A 144 -16.29 -20.87 -12.25
N GLY A 145 -15.00 -20.70 -11.95
CA GLY A 145 -13.94 -21.68 -12.24
C GLY A 145 -13.46 -22.44 -10.98
N LEU A 146 -14.08 -22.21 -9.82
CA LEU A 146 -13.65 -22.77 -8.53
C LEU A 146 -13.93 -24.27 -8.45
N LYS A 147 -12.98 -25.02 -7.93
CA LYS A 147 -13.05 -26.48 -7.76
C LYS A 147 -12.92 -26.86 -6.29
N LYS A 148 -13.30 -28.11 -6.00
CA LYS A 148 -13.06 -28.69 -4.66
C LYS A 148 -11.58 -28.67 -4.30
N ASN A 149 -11.30 -28.35 -3.03
CA ASN A 149 -9.99 -28.19 -2.42
C ASN A 149 -9.20 -26.97 -2.89
N ASP A 150 -9.76 -26.09 -3.71
CA ASP A 150 -9.11 -24.85 -4.10
C ASP A 150 -9.02 -23.86 -2.90
N VAL A 151 -8.05 -22.96 -2.97
CA VAL A 151 -7.84 -21.90 -1.99
C VAL A 151 -8.01 -20.54 -2.67
N VAL A 152 -8.79 -19.67 -2.05
CA VAL A 152 -8.94 -18.27 -2.47
C VAL A 152 -8.38 -17.35 -1.40
N ALA A 153 -7.39 -16.53 -1.75
CA ALA A 153 -6.77 -15.55 -0.87
C ALA A 153 -7.16 -14.12 -1.27
N LEU A 154 -7.65 -13.34 -0.32
CA LEU A 154 -7.85 -11.91 -0.48
C LEU A 154 -6.64 -11.17 0.11
N ASN A 155 -6.00 -10.31 -0.68
CA ASN A 155 -4.78 -9.59 -0.28
C ASN A 155 -4.96 -8.07 -0.10
N PRO A 156 -5.87 -7.35 -0.82
CA PRO A 156 -6.00 -5.92 -0.68
C PRO A 156 -6.53 -5.55 0.71
N SER A 157 -6.14 -4.37 1.19
CA SER A 157 -6.72 -3.80 2.41
C SER A 157 -8.16 -3.44 2.18
N VAL A 158 -9.04 -3.95 3.02
CA VAL A 158 -10.51 -3.80 2.94
C VAL A 158 -11.09 -3.44 4.30
N PRO A 159 -12.32 -2.89 4.37
CA PRO A 159 -13.04 -2.75 5.63
C PRO A 159 -13.24 -4.11 6.33
N PRO A 160 -13.17 -4.16 7.67
CA PRO A 160 -13.36 -5.41 8.43
C PRO A 160 -14.71 -6.08 8.13
N GLY A 161 -14.67 -7.38 7.85
CA GLY A 161 -15.82 -8.20 7.47
C GLY A 161 -15.99 -8.38 5.95
N THR A 162 -15.21 -7.67 5.12
CA THR A 162 -15.39 -7.73 3.65
C THR A 162 -15.23 -9.14 3.09
N THR A 163 -14.25 -9.91 3.57
CA THR A 163 -14.04 -11.29 3.08
C THR A 163 -15.23 -12.18 3.43
N GLU A 164 -15.70 -12.12 4.68
CA GLU A 164 -16.79 -12.96 5.17
C GLU A 164 -18.16 -12.54 4.60
N ASP A 165 -18.43 -11.22 4.56
CA ASP A 165 -19.76 -10.69 4.22
C ASP A 165 -19.97 -10.47 2.71
N VAL A 166 -18.87 -10.37 1.92
CA VAL A 166 -18.94 -10.05 0.50
C VAL A 166 -18.30 -11.13 -0.37
N VAL A 167 -17.02 -11.51 -0.10
CA VAL A 167 -16.27 -12.39 -0.99
C VAL A 167 -16.77 -13.82 -0.90
N ILE A 168 -16.88 -14.40 0.29
CA ILE A 168 -17.34 -15.78 0.50
C ILE A 168 -18.74 -16.02 -0.10
N PRO A 169 -19.75 -15.17 0.16
CA PRO A 169 -21.09 -15.36 -0.45
C PRO A 169 -21.06 -15.35 -1.99
N LEU A 170 -20.22 -14.50 -2.61
CA LEU A 170 -20.08 -14.49 -4.08
C LEU A 170 -19.46 -15.76 -4.60
N LEU A 171 -18.39 -16.26 -3.96
CA LEU A 171 -17.74 -17.52 -4.34
C LEU A 171 -18.71 -18.69 -4.25
N GLN A 172 -19.41 -18.84 -3.12
CA GLN A 172 -20.39 -19.92 -2.91
C GLN A 172 -21.55 -19.85 -3.93
N LYS A 173 -22.09 -18.65 -4.17
CA LYS A 173 -23.19 -18.44 -5.14
C LYS A 173 -22.79 -18.88 -6.55
N GLN A 174 -21.57 -18.58 -6.98
CA GLN A 174 -21.13 -18.87 -8.35
C GLN A 174 -20.68 -20.32 -8.54
N SER A 175 -19.98 -20.89 -7.56
CA SER A 175 -19.45 -22.26 -7.63
C SER A 175 -20.44 -23.33 -7.21
N ARG A 176 -21.43 -23.00 -6.37
CA ARG A 176 -22.29 -23.92 -5.64
C ARG A 176 -21.53 -24.83 -4.66
N LEU A 177 -20.33 -24.43 -4.29
CA LEU A 177 -19.49 -25.09 -3.30
C LEU A 177 -19.64 -24.39 -1.94
N THR A 178 -19.38 -25.14 -0.87
CA THR A 178 -19.44 -24.65 0.51
C THR A 178 -18.03 -24.39 1.05
N VAL A 179 -17.80 -23.20 1.61
CA VAL A 179 -16.53 -22.86 2.25
C VAL A 179 -16.28 -23.76 3.47
N GLU A 180 -15.03 -24.10 3.73
CA GLU A 180 -14.53 -25.06 4.74
C GLU A 180 -14.83 -26.54 4.45
N ASP A 181 -15.82 -26.86 3.62
CA ASP A 181 -16.14 -28.24 3.23
C ASP A 181 -15.61 -28.59 1.85
N ASP A 182 -15.84 -27.71 0.87
CA ASP A 182 -15.45 -27.95 -0.52
C ASP A 182 -14.23 -27.11 -0.94
N PHE A 183 -14.10 -25.88 -0.42
CA PHE A 183 -12.97 -24.96 -0.73
C PHE A 183 -12.61 -24.11 0.48
N TYR A 184 -11.50 -23.39 0.39
CA TYR A 184 -10.91 -22.67 1.49
C TYR A 184 -10.73 -21.20 1.17
N VAL A 185 -11.00 -20.31 2.17
CA VAL A 185 -10.82 -18.87 2.01
C VAL A 185 -9.87 -18.34 3.06
N VAL A 186 -8.95 -17.50 2.62
CA VAL A 186 -7.87 -16.94 3.41
C VAL A 186 -7.82 -15.42 3.20
N TYR A 187 -7.52 -14.69 4.25
CA TYR A 187 -7.07 -13.32 4.14
C TYR A 187 -5.58 -13.25 4.46
N ASN A 188 -4.82 -12.67 3.54
CA ASN A 188 -3.39 -12.45 3.68
C ASN A 188 -3.09 -10.98 3.38
N PRO A 189 -3.11 -10.07 4.38
CA PRO A 189 -2.79 -8.67 4.18
C PRO A 189 -1.38 -8.51 3.64
N GLU A 190 -1.27 -7.71 2.60
CA GLU A 190 0.00 -7.37 2.05
C GLU A 190 0.64 -6.23 2.89
N ARG A 191 1.94 -6.39 3.27
CA ARG A 191 2.67 -5.51 4.18
C ARG A 191 3.98 -4.99 3.59
N ILE A 192 4.09 -4.99 2.26
CA ILE A 192 5.29 -4.55 1.54
C ILE A 192 5.52 -3.03 1.59
N TYR A 193 6.78 -2.65 1.40
CA TYR A 193 7.21 -1.29 1.15
C TYR A 193 7.74 -1.21 -0.28
N GLU A 194 7.17 -0.32 -1.09
CA GLU A 194 7.55 -0.11 -2.48
C GLU A 194 9.05 0.21 -2.61
N GLY A 195 9.74 -0.48 -3.53
CA GLY A 195 11.19 -0.43 -3.71
C GLY A 195 11.97 -1.55 -3.01
N ARG A 196 11.31 -2.41 -2.19
CA ARG A 196 11.89 -3.59 -1.55
C ARG A 196 10.86 -4.69 -1.27
N ALA A 197 9.79 -4.74 -2.07
CA ALA A 197 8.63 -5.58 -1.80
C ALA A 197 8.98 -7.07 -1.69
N ILE A 198 9.84 -7.60 -2.58
CA ILE A 198 10.25 -9.01 -2.54
C ILE A 198 11.03 -9.32 -1.23
N GLU A 199 11.94 -8.44 -0.83
CA GLU A 199 12.69 -8.61 0.43
C GLU A 199 11.76 -8.60 1.65
N ASP A 200 10.76 -7.70 1.66
CA ASP A 200 9.76 -7.62 2.72
C ASP A 200 8.93 -8.91 2.81
N ILE A 201 8.51 -9.50 1.67
CA ILE A 201 7.80 -10.78 1.63
C ILE A 201 8.68 -11.92 2.13
N GLU A 202 9.89 -12.05 1.57
CA GLU A 202 10.69 -13.24 1.78
C GLU A 202 11.46 -13.22 3.12
N GLN A 203 11.99 -12.04 3.55
CA GLN A 203 13.10 -12.03 4.49
C GLN A 203 12.98 -11.08 5.69
N ARG A 204 12.07 -10.09 5.69
CA ARG A 204 12.10 -9.04 6.72
C ARG A 204 11.21 -9.31 7.93
N TYR A 205 10.01 -9.78 7.69
CA TYR A 205 9.05 -10.03 8.78
C TYR A 205 8.08 -11.17 8.44
N PRO A 206 7.40 -11.75 9.45
CA PRO A 206 6.45 -12.83 9.24
C PRO A 206 5.26 -12.39 8.38
N GLY A 207 4.71 -13.30 7.57
CA GLY A 207 3.43 -13.09 6.90
C GLY A 207 2.28 -13.20 7.89
N VAL A 208 1.25 -12.38 7.70
CA VAL A 208 -0.01 -12.48 8.47
C VAL A 208 -1.02 -13.26 7.65
N VAL A 209 -1.68 -14.24 8.26
CA VAL A 209 -2.75 -15.01 7.61
C VAL A 209 -3.92 -15.25 8.56
N ALA A 210 -5.12 -15.32 8.01
CA ALA A 210 -6.31 -15.80 8.70
C ALA A 210 -7.14 -16.66 7.74
N GLY A 211 -7.81 -17.68 8.26
CA GLY A 211 -8.72 -18.54 7.50
C GLY A 211 -10.17 -18.30 7.87
N SER A 212 -11.09 -18.63 6.95
CA SER A 212 -12.53 -18.62 7.20
C SER A 212 -12.96 -19.63 8.28
N GLY A 213 -12.12 -20.62 8.53
CA GLY A 213 -12.25 -21.60 9.58
C GLY A 213 -10.92 -22.30 9.84
N LYS A 214 -10.97 -23.38 10.62
CA LYS A 214 -9.77 -24.12 11.03
C LYS A 214 -9.02 -24.74 9.85
N LYS A 215 -9.74 -25.31 8.87
CA LYS A 215 -9.10 -25.93 7.69
C LYS A 215 -8.41 -24.89 6.84
N SER A 216 -9.08 -23.79 6.53
CA SER A 216 -8.51 -22.67 5.79
C SER A 216 -7.27 -22.09 6.49
N LEU A 217 -7.29 -21.98 7.82
CA LEU A 217 -6.14 -21.48 8.59
C LEU A 217 -4.92 -22.42 8.48
N GLU A 218 -5.10 -23.75 8.69
CA GLU A 218 -3.98 -24.71 8.61
C GLU A 218 -3.39 -24.75 7.19
N ILE A 219 -4.27 -24.73 6.15
CA ILE A 219 -3.83 -24.67 4.76
C ILE A 219 -3.07 -23.37 4.49
N SER A 220 -3.56 -22.23 4.96
CA SER A 220 -2.90 -20.95 4.77
C SER A 220 -1.50 -20.91 5.38
N LYS A 221 -1.34 -21.39 6.61
CA LYS A 221 -0.02 -21.49 7.28
C LYS A 221 0.97 -22.28 6.42
N LYS A 222 0.53 -23.41 5.88
CA LYS A 222 1.37 -24.26 5.04
C LYS A 222 1.70 -23.59 3.72
N VAL A 223 0.70 -23.10 2.99
CA VAL A 223 0.87 -22.47 1.68
C VAL A 223 1.77 -21.24 1.76
N PHE A 224 1.46 -20.31 2.64
CA PHE A 224 2.22 -19.06 2.73
C PHE A 224 3.62 -19.21 3.36
N SER A 225 3.92 -20.32 4.07
CA SER A 225 5.27 -20.60 4.56
C SER A 225 6.31 -20.77 3.43
N PHE A 226 5.88 -21.00 2.19
CA PHE A 226 6.79 -21.10 1.03
C PHE A 226 7.37 -19.76 0.58
N ILE A 227 6.69 -18.65 0.86
CA ILE A 227 7.15 -17.30 0.50
C ILE A 227 7.60 -16.48 1.72
N TYR A 228 7.03 -16.70 2.91
CA TYR A 228 7.39 -15.98 4.14
C TYR A 228 8.42 -16.76 4.97
N GLN A 229 9.70 -16.56 4.71
CA GLN A 229 10.80 -17.27 5.39
C GLN A 229 10.95 -16.91 6.88
N LYS A 230 10.43 -15.74 7.30
CA LYS A 230 10.39 -15.32 8.72
C LYS A 230 9.23 -15.94 9.52
N GLY A 231 8.49 -16.84 8.89
CA GLY A 231 7.36 -17.53 9.50
C GLY A 231 6.02 -16.86 9.26
N ILE A 232 5.00 -17.36 9.95
CA ILE A 232 3.61 -16.96 9.79
C ILE A 232 3.01 -16.55 11.13
N ILE A 233 2.35 -15.41 11.18
CA ILE A 233 1.47 -14.98 12.26
C ILE A 233 0.05 -15.38 11.87
N ALA A 234 -0.47 -16.42 12.54
CA ALA A 234 -1.83 -16.88 12.32
C ALA A 234 -2.80 -16.10 13.21
N MET A 235 -3.72 -15.38 12.59
CA MET A 235 -4.77 -14.63 13.30
C MET A 235 -5.97 -15.53 13.58
N SER A 236 -6.69 -15.25 14.67
CA SER A 236 -7.83 -16.07 15.14
C SER A 236 -9.02 -16.10 14.16
N ASN A 237 -9.19 -15.05 13.36
CA ASN A 237 -10.26 -14.93 12.35
C ASN A 237 -9.88 -13.87 11.30
N ILE A 238 -10.59 -13.90 10.17
CA ILE A 238 -10.35 -13.01 9.03
C ILE A 238 -10.55 -11.54 9.41
N LYS A 239 -11.62 -11.22 10.11
CA LYS A 239 -11.94 -9.85 10.53
C LYS A 239 -10.84 -9.22 11.38
N SER A 240 -10.16 -10.02 12.22
CA SER A 240 -8.98 -9.56 12.97
C SER A 240 -7.81 -9.24 12.06
N ALA A 241 -7.54 -10.04 11.03
CA ALA A 241 -6.45 -9.81 10.09
C ALA A 241 -6.73 -8.61 9.16
N GLU A 242 -7.97 -8.43 8.70
CA GLU A 242 -8.39 -7.23 7.98
C GLU A 242 -8.20 -5.96 8.83
N THR A 243 -8.53 -6.05 10.12
CA THR A 243 -8.40 -4.92 11.07
C THR A 243 -6.94 -4.62 11.38
N GLU A 244 -6.10 -5.64 11.56
CA GLU A 244 -4.66 -5.49 11.83
C GLU A 244 -4.00 -4.60 10.77
N LYS A 245 -4.26 -4.89 9.50
CA LYS A 245 -3.69 -4.11 8.39
C LYS A 245 -4.11 -2.64 8.43
N LEU A 246 -5.36 -2.37 8.79
CA LEU A 246 -5.84 -1.00 8.91
C LEU A 246 -5.24 -0.28 10.11
N PHE A 247 -5.02 -1.00 11.23
CA PHE A 247 -4.42 -0.42 12.43
C PHE A 247 -2.97 0.01 12.21
N GLU A 248 -2.19 -0.70 11.39
CA GLU A 248 -0.86 -0.24 10.97
C GLU A 248 -0.92 1.15 10.31
N GLY A 249 -1.88 1.36 9.41
CA GLY A 249 -2.06 2.65 8.75
C GLY A 249 -2.58 3.75 9.68
N VAL A 250 -3.52 3.43 10.56
CA VAL A 250 -4.02 4.37 11.59
C VAL A 250 -2.89 4.79 12.53
N TYR A 251 -2.09 3.84 13.02
CA TYR A 251 -0.94 4.13 13.86
C TYR A 251 0.00 5.13 13.18
N ARG A 252 0.36 4.88 11.92
CA ARG A 252 1.25 5.77 11.15
C ARG A 252 0.65 7.14 10.93
N ASP A 253 -0.62 7.23 10.53
CA ASP A 253 -1.31 8.49 10.27
C ASP A 253 -1.41 9.37 11.51
N VAL A 254 -1.79 8.80 12.67
CA VAL A 254 -1.88 9.50 13.96
C VAL A 254 -0.50 9.95 14.45
N ASN A 255 0.54 9.12 14.29
CA ASN A 255 1.90 9.50 14.70
C ASN A 255 2.52 10.56 13.78
N ILE A 256 2.18 10.59 12.49
CA ILE A 256 2.57 11.70 11.61
C ILE A 256 1.84 12.97 12.03
N ALA A 257 0.55 12.89 12.36
CA ALA A 257 -0.19 14.05 12.87
C ALA A 257 0.41 14.59 14.17
N LEU A 258 0.77 13.72 15.11
CA LEU A 258 1.47 14.12 16.33
C LEU A 258 2.80 14.81 16.00
N ALA A 259 3.59 14.27 15.07
CA ALA A 259 4.85 14.89 14.66
C ALA A 259 4.62 16.27 14.03
N ASN A 260 3.58 16.44 13.21
CA ASN A 260 3.19 17.72 12.64
C ASN A 260 2.78 18.73 13.71
N GLU A 261 1.98 18.32 14.71
CA GLU A 261 1.56 19.17 15.83
C GLU A 261 2.76 19.63 16.66
N LEU A 262 3.67 18.71 17.00
CA LEU A 262 4.88 19.02 17.76
C LEU A 262 5.85 19.91 16.97
N ALA A 263 5.93 19.75 15.64
CA ALA A 263 6.72 20.63 14.79
C ALA A 263 6.14 22.07 14.78
N ILE A 264 4.82 22.22 14.65
CA ILE A 264 4.14 23.51 14.75
C ILE A 264 4.38 24.16 16.12
N PHE A 265 4.31 23.38 17.20
CA PHE A 265 4.60 23.85 18.56
C PHE A 265 6.05 24.34 18.68
N SER A 266 7.01 23.56 18.19
CA SER A 266 8.44 23.90 18.22
C SER A 266 8.73 25.18 17.44
N GLU A 267 8.12 25.36 16.26
CA GLU A 267 8.22 26.59 15.46
C GLU A 267 7.75 27.82 16.27
N ARG A 268 6.61 27.70 16.94
CA ARG A 268 6.06 28.80 17.75
C ARG A 268 6.90 29.13 19.00
N LEU A 269 7.55 28.10 19.56
CA LEU A 269 8.46 28.25 20.69
C LEU A 269 9.85 28.78 20.28
N GLY A 270 10.16 28.75 18.97
CA GLY A 270 11.47 29.18 18.45
C GLY A 270 12.59 28.16 18.70
N ILE A 271 12.27 26.86 18.76
CA ILE A 271 13.26 25.78 18.98
C ILE A 271 13.32 24.85 17.76
N ASN A 272 14.44 24.15 17.62
CA ASN A 272 14.63 23.18 16.55
C ASN A 272 13.90 21.85 16.86
N PHE A 273 12.82 21.58 16.14
CA PHE A 273 12.05 20.33 16.26
C PHE A 273 12.92 19.08 16.04
N TRP A 274 13.82 19.09 15.06
CA TRP A 274 14.60 17.92 14.72
C TRP A 274 15.59 17.53 15.81
N GLU A 275 16.18 18.52 16.48
CA GLU A 275 17.04 18.32 17.65
C GLU A 275 16.23 17.66 18.78
N VAL A 276 15.09 18.24 19.14
CA VAL A 276 14.21 17.72 20.19
C VAL A 276 13.72 16.32 19.86
N ARG A 277 13.28 16.09 18.61
CA ARG A 277 12.83 14.78 18.13
C ARG A 277 13.94 13.72 18.22
N ASN A 278 15.14 14.03 17.77
CA ASN A 278 16.26 13.08 17.80
C ASN A 278 16.64 12.72 19.23
N ALA A 279 16.66 13.70 20.13
CA ALA A 279 16.88 13.45 21.54
C ALA A 279 15.77 12.59 22.16
N ALA A 280 14.49 12.91 21.89
CA ALA A 280 13.37 12.11 22.39
C ALA A 280 13.39 10.67 21.87
N ASN A 281 13.71 10.46 20.58
CA ASN A 281 13.76 9.13 19.97
C ASN A 281 15.04 8.33 20.34
N SER A 282 15.97 8.88 21.10
CA SER A 282 17.16 8.15 21.56
C SER A 282 16.83 7.09 22.62
N GLN A 283 15.67 7.16 23.25
CA GLN A 283 15.19 6.15 24.21
C GLN A 283 14.15 5.21 23.55
N PRO A 284 14.04 3.93 24.01
CA PRO A 284 13.31 2.89 23.28
C PRO A 284 11.77 3.02 23.28
N PHE A 285 11.20 3.88 24.12
CA PHE A 285 9.74 4.03 24.24
C PHE A 285 9.17 5.21 23.44
N CYS A 286 10.02 5.95 22.71
CA CYS A 286 9.60 7.09 21.92
C CYS A 286 9.97 6.91 20.44
N HIS A 287 8.98 7.04 19.56
CA HIS A 287 9.13 6.94 18.12
C HIS A 287 8.33 8.03 17.41
N ILE A 288 8.71 9.31 17.65
CA ILE A 288 8.11 10.46 16.96
C ILE A 288 8.45 10.35 15.46
N HIS A 289 7.44 10.31 14.61
CA HIS A 289 7.60 10.29 13.16
C HIS A 289 8.20 11.62 12.65
N LYS A 290 8.46 11.68 11.35
CA LYS A 290 8.86 12.91 10.68
C LYS A 290 7.60 13.71 10.32
N PRO A 291 7.57 15.04 10.55
CA PRO A 291 6.52 15.91 10.06
C PRO A 291 6.63 16.05 8.54
N GLY A 292 5.63 16.69 7.93
CA GLY A 292 5.65 16.97 6.50
C GLY A 292 4.46 17.81 6.03
N ILE A 293 4.46 18.14 4.77
CA ILE A 293 3.46 19.01 4.12
C ILE A 293 2.08 18.34 4.00
N GLY A 294 1.95 17.09 4.37
CA GLY A 294 0.75 16.29 4.32
C GLY A 294 1.08 14.81 4.21
N VAL A 295 0.06 13.97 4.11
CA VAL A 295 0.19 12.52 4.02
C VAL A 295 -0.47 12.02 2.75
N GLY A 296 0.31 11.44 1.87
CA GLY A 296 -0.13 10.87 0.59
C GLY A 296 0.03 9.35 0.50
N GLY A 297 -0.17 8.85 -0.70
CA GLY A 297 -0.14 7.42 -1.00
C GLY A 297 -1.49 6.72 -0.84
N ALA A 298 -1.60 5.53 -1.40
CA ALA A 298 -2.86 4.78 -1.46
C ALA A 298 -3.26 4.11 -0.13
N CYS A 299 -2.41 4.17 0.92
CA CYS A 299 -2.61 3.41 2.15
C CYS A 299 -2.87 4.32 3.36
N ILE A 300 -1.88 5.13 3.77
CA ILE A 300 -1.93 5.85 5.04
C ILE A 300 -3.11 6.83 5.14
N PRO A 301 -3.45 7.64 4.13
CA PRO A 301 -4.62 8.52 4.21
C PRO A 301 -5.97 7.79 4.04
N VAL A 302 -5.96 6.54 3.57
CA VAL A 302 -7.16 5.76 3.24
C VAL A 302 -7.62 4.87 4.39
N TYR A 303 -6.72 4.12 5.04
CA TYR A 303 -7.08 3.17 6.09
C TYR A 303 -7.80 3.79 7.30
N PRO A 304 -7.44 5.01 7.76
CA PRO A 304 -8.22 5.69 8.78
C PRO A 304 -9.67 5.91 8.38
N GLN A 305 -9.97 6.15 7.10
CA GLN A 305 -11.34 6.33 6.64
C GLN A 305 -12.17 5.04 6.74
N PHE A 306 -11.56 3.88 6.43
CA PHE A 306 -12.23 2.59 6.61
C PHE A 306 -12.56 2.34 8.08
N ILE A 307 -11.60 2.61 8.98
CA ILE A 307 -11.83 2.50 10.43
C ILE A 307 -12.90 3.48 10.90
N LEU A 308 -12.86 4.75 10.49
CA LEU A 308 -13.85 5.75 10.91
C LEU A 308 -15.27 5.40 10.43
N LYS A 309 -15.42 4.83 9.22
CA LYS A 309 -16.72 4.38 8.72
C LYS A 309 -17.22 3.14 9.46
N THR A 310 -16.36 2.16 9.68
CA THR A 310 -16.72 0.98 10.48
C THR A 310 -17.06 1.37 11.91
N ALA A 311 -16.30 2.27 12.53
CA ALA A 311 -16.54 2.79 13.87
C ALA A 311 -17.89 3.49 13.98
N LYS A 312 -18.30 4.26 12.95
CA LYS A 312 -19.62 4.88 12.89
C LYS A 312 -20.74 3.85 12.89
N MET A 313 -20.58 2.75 12.17
CA MET A 313 -21.57 1.64 12.15
C MET A 313 -21.65 0.91 13.50
N LEU A 314 -20.56 0.90 14.25
CA LEU A 314 -20.44 0.28 15.58
C LEU A 314 -20.73 1.28 16.72
N GLU A 315 -21.11 2.52 16.41
CA GLU A 315 -21.36 3.61 17.37
C GLU A 315 -20.13 3.91 18.26
N VAL A 316 -18.92 3.71 17.73
CA VAL A 316 -17.64 4.00 18.41
C VAL A 316 -17.06 5.33 17.91
N ASP A 317 -16.73 6.24 18.81
CA ASP A 317 -16.08 7.52 18.45
C ASP A 317 -14.56 7.42 18.47
N CYS A 318 -13.96 7.19 17.31
CA CYS A 318 -12.49 7.13 17.12
C CYS A 318 -11.88 8.55 17.03
N LYS A 319 -11.87 9.29 18.15
CA LYS A 319 -11.46 10.71 18.23
C LYS A 319 -10.04 10.95 17.72
N LEU A 320 -9.05 10.16 18.17
CA LEU A 320 -7.64 10.32 17.77
C LEU A 320 -7.46 10.13 16.27
N THR A 321 -8.05 9.08 15.71
CA THR A 321 -7.98 8.80 14.27
C THR A 321 -8.57 9.94 13.45
N ARG A 322 -9.71 10.49 13.89
CA ARG A 322 -10.36 11.62 13.23
C ARG A 322 -9.53 12.89 13.33
N SER A 323 -9.06 13.24 14.53
CA SER A 323 -8.26 14.44 14.75
C SER A 323 -6.93 14.38 14.01
N GLY A 324 -6.26 13.23 14.03
CA GLY A 324 -5.02 13.02 13.28
C GLY A 324 -5.23 13.22 11.78
N ARG A 325 -6.31 12.65 11.20
CA ARG A 325 -6.60 12.82 9.78
C ARG A 325 -6.92 14.28 9.42
N LEU A 326 -7.67 14.99 10.28
CA LEU A 326 -7.98 16.41 10.07
C LEU A 326 -6.71 17.28 10.12
N LEU A 327 -5.82 17.03 11.07
CA LEU A 327 -4.55 17.73 11.15
C LEU A 327 -3.69 17.52 9.92
N ASN A 328 -3.46 16.25 9.53
CA ASN A 328 -2.68 15.91 8.33
C ASN A 328 -3.26 16.54 7.05
N ASN A 329 -4.58 16.60 6.92
CA ASN A 329 -5.24 17.26 5.79
C ASN A 329 -5.08 18.80 5.80
N SER A 330 -4.84 19.40 6.96
CA SER A 330 -4.64 20.86 7.08
C SER A 330 -3.20 21.31 6.76
N MET A 331 -2.24 20.37 6.78
CA MET A 331 -0.81 20.67 6.64
C MET A 331 -0.44 21.34 5.30
N PRO A 332 -0.99 20.95 4.13
CA PRO A 332 -0.66 21.64 2.88
C PRO A 332 -0.94 23.15 2.96
N LYS A 333 -2.10 23.52 3.48
CA LYS A 333 -2.47 24.93 3.67
C LYS A 333 -1.57 25.63 4.68
N TYR A 334 -1.29 24.98 5.83
CA TYR A 334 -0.40 25.52 6.84
C TYR A 334 0.99 25.79 6.24
N CYS A 335 1.60 24.83 5.57
CA CYS A 335 2.92 24.95 5.00
C CYS A 335 2.99 26.02 3.89
N VAL A 336 1.98 26.16 3.05
CA VAL A 336 1.89 27.25 2.07
C VAL A 336 1.93 28.61 2.76
N ILE A 337 1.17 28.79 3.85
CA ILE A 337 1.15 30.04 4.61
C ILE A 337 2.52 30.32 5.22
N GLN A 338 3.20 29.34 5.81
CA GLN A 338 4.53 29.52 6.39
C GLN A 338 5.58 29.83 5.30
N ALA A 339 5.56 29.09 4.20
CA ALA A 339 6.50 29.29 3.09
C ALA A 339 6.40 30.70 2.50
N LEU A 340 5.18 31.23 2.34
CA LEU A 340 4.95 32.59 1.82
C LEU A 340 5.49 33.70 2.75
N LYS A 341 5.67 33.46 4.05
CA LYS A 341 6.31 34.43 4.98
C LYS A 341 7.80 34.60 4.73
N LEU A 342 8.45 33.66 4.05
CA LEU A 342 9.89 33.70 3.75
C LEU A 342 10.24 34.65 2.61
N ILE A 343 9.27 35.06 1.81
CA ILE A 343 9.49 35.99 0.71
C ILE A 343 9.16 37.42 1.11
N LYS A 344 9.87 38.36 0.50
CA LYS A 344 9.56 39.81 0.66
C LYS A 344 8.15 40.09 0.11
N PRO A 345 7.43 41.09 0.66
CA PRO A 345 6.10 41.44 0.18
C PRO A 345 6.09 41.64 -1.34
N LYS A 346 5.40 40.73 -2.07
CA LYS A 346 5.22 40.74 -3.51
C LYS A 346 3.76 40.34 -3.78
N LYS A 347 3.16 40.85 -4.85
CA LYS A 347 1.80 40.43 -5.21
C LYS A 347 1.82 38.97 -5.66
N TYR A 348 0.91 38.13 -5.18
CA TYR A 348 0.86 36.71 -5.52
C TYR A 348 0.81 36.46 -7.03
N LYS A 349 0.14 37.35 -7.77
CA LYS A 349 0.05 37.32 -9.24
C LYS A 349 1.39 37.53 -9.96
N ASP A 350 2.44 37.87 -9.24
CA ASP A 350 3.79 38.10 -9.80
C ASP A 350 4.77 37.01 -9.36
N LEU A 351 4.33 36.05 -8.51
CA LEU A 351 5.18 35.00 -7.97
C LEU A 351 5.31 33.81 -8.91
N ARG A 352 6.54 33.31 -9.04
CA ARG A 352 6.89 32.00 -9.58
C ARG A 352 7.29 31.10 -8.41
N ILE A 353 6.57 30.00 -8.18
CA ILE A 353 6.81 29.08 -7.07
C ILE A 353 7.16 27.72 -7.64
N THR A 354 8.26 27.12 -7.17
CA THR A 354 8.69 25.78 -7.55
C THR A 354 8.42 24.79 -6.41
N LEU A 355 7.72 23.72 -6.71
CA LEU A 355 7.41 22.60 -5.82
C LEU A 355 8.30 21.41 -6.20
N LEU A 356 9.10 20.93 -5.27
CA LEU A 356 10.03 19.82 -5.46
C LEU A 356 9.42 18.52 -4.91
N GLY A 357 9.01 17.66 -5.83
CA GLY A 357 8.36 16.38 -5.58
C GLY A 357 6.87 16.40 -5.93
N LEU A 358 6.50 15.63 -6.95
CA LEU A 358 5.12 15.32 -7.29
C LEU A 358 4.67 14.00 -6.67
N ALA A 359 5.57 13.01 -6.58
CA ALA A 359 5.32 11.77 -5.88
C ALA A 359 4.99 12.03 -4.40
N PHE A 360 4.24 11.12 -3.77
CA PHE A 360 3.84 11.30 -2.36
C PHE A 360 5.01 11.15 -1.37
N ARG A 361 6.15 10.60 -1.81
CA ARG A 361 7.42 10.50 -1.07
C ARG A 361 8.60 10.35 -2.02
N GLY A 362 9.80 10.52 -1.51
CA GLY A 362 11.01 10.30 -2.28
C GLY A 362 11.24 8.84 -2.70
N GLY A 363 11.97 8.66 -3.80
CA GLY A 363 12.38 7.36 -4.32
C GLY A 363 11.29 6.54 -5.01
N VAL A 364 10.12 7.12 -5.29
CA VAL A 364 9.02 6.48 -6.03
C VAL A 364 8.44 7.43 -7.07
N SER A 365 7.71 6.88 -8.04
CA SER A 365 6.95 7.64 -9.05
C SER A 365 5.44 7.68 -8.77
N ASP A 366 4.99 7.20 -7.61
CA ASP A 366 3.57 7.12 -7.25
C ASP A 366 3.04 8.48 -6.79
N THR A 367 2.10 9.04 -7.53
CA THR A 367 1.47 10.34 -7.27
C THR A 367 0.12 10.24 -6.58
N ARG A 368 -0.35 9.03 -6.25
CA ARG A 368 -1.67 8.83 -5.64
C ARG A 368 -1.81 9.59 -4.32
N LEU A 369 -2.83 10.44 -4.25
CA LEU A 369 -3.11 11.29 -3.08
C LEU A 369 -1.89 12.12 -2.61
N SER A 370 -0.99 12.50 -3.52
CA SER A 370 0.17 13.32 -3.17
C SER A 370 -0.26 14.67 -2.57
N PRO A 371 0.37 15.10 -1.46
CA PRO A 371 0.14 16.42 -0.87
C PRO A 371 0.41 17.58 -1.82
N THR A 372 1.23 17.36 -2.85
CA THR A 372 1.56 18.37 -3.87
C THR A 372 0.32 18.89 -4.57
N TYR A 373 -0.68 18.04 -4.83
CA TYR A 373 -1.94 18.50 -5.43
C TYR A 373 -2.72 19.46 -4.52
N ASP A 374 -2.69 19.25 -3.23
CA ASP A 374 -3.36 20.16 -2.28
C ASP A 374 -2.58 21.46 -2.12
N VAL A 375 -1.25 21.44 -2.14
CA VAL A 375 -0.41 22.63 -2.19
C VAL A 375 -0.72 23.45 -3.46
N ILE A 376 -0.80 22.80 -4.63
CA ILE A 376 -1.17 23.46 -5.89
C ILE A 376 -2.54 24.15 -5.76
N LYS A 377 -3.55 23.46 -5.22
CA LYS A 377 -4.89 24.03 -5.01
C LYS A 377 -4.85 25.29 -4.11
N GLU A 378 -4.07 25.26 -3.02
CA GLU A 378 -3.92 26.41 -2.13
C GLU A 378 -3.24 27.58 -2.83
N LEU A 379 -2.18 27.36 -3.61
CA LEU A 379 -1.50 28.39 -4.39
C LEU A 379 -2.38 28.98 -5.50
N GLN A 380 -3.20 28.15 -6.14
CA GLN A 380 -4.17 28.60 -7.16
C GLN A 380 -5.26 29.49 -6.57
N LYS A 381 -5.77 29.18 -5.37
CA LYS A 381 -6.70 30.07 -4.63
C LYS A 381 -6.11 31.45 -4.41
N LEU A 382 -4.81 31.56 -4.21
CA LEU A 382 -4.07 32.81 -4.04
C LEU A 382 -3.74 33.51 -5.37
N LYS A 383 -4.09 32.89 -6.52
CA LYS A 383 -3.84 33.39 -7.87
C LYS A 383 -2.35 33.64 -8.12
N VAL A 384 -1.50 32.71 -7.71
CA VAL A 384 -0.07 32.70 -8.00
C VAL A 384 0.13 32.66 -9.54
N LYS A 385 1.10 33.44 -10.05
CA LYS A 385 1.35 33.57 -11.49
C LYS A 385 1.69 32.24 -12.16
N GLU A 386 2.65 31.54 -11.55
CA GLU A 386 3.21 30.33 -12.13
C GLU A 386 3.62 29.34 -11.04
N ILE A 387 3.24 28.10 -11.19
CA ILE A 387 3.58 26.98 -10.33
C ILE A 387 4.35 25.97 -11.15
N ILE A 388 5.61 25.77 -10.83
CA ILE A 388 6.44 24.75 -11.44
C ILE A 388 6.48 23.57 -10.46
N VAL A 389 6.27 22.37 -10.98
CA VAL A 389 6.43 21.14 -10.22
C VAL A 389 7.57 20.34 -10.84
N HIS A 390 8.53 19.96 -10.03
CA HIS A 390 9.63 19.10 -10.45
C HIS A 390 9.49 17.72 -9.81
N ASP A 391 9.72 16.69 -10.62
CA ASP A 391 9.93 15.33 -10.15
C ASP A 391 10.73 14.55 -11.20
N SER A 392 11.85 13.94 -10.81
CA SER A 392 12.71 13.21 -11.73
C SER A 392 12.16 11.83 -12.12
N LEU A 393 11.31 11.25 -11.27
CA LEU A 393 10.74 9.92 -11.46
C LEU A 393 9.36 9.93 -12.12
N VAL A 394 8.60 11.03 -11.97
CA VAL A 394 7.28 11.19 -12.59
C VAL A 394 7.43 11.92 -13.92
N LYS A 395 7.36 11.20 -15.03
CA LYS A 395 7.56 11.78 -16.37
C LYS A 395 6.32 12.45 -16.94
N LYS A 396 5.13 12.04 -16.51
CA LYS A 396 3.85 12.55 -16.97
C LYS A 396 2.80 12.36 -15.90
N ASP A 397 1.89 13.32 -15.78
CA ASP A 397 0.73 13.21 -14.90
C ASP A 397 -0.47 13.90 -15.56
N ASP A 398 -1.59 13.19 -15.68
CA ASP A 398 -2.79 13.68 -16.36
C ASP A 398 -3.56 14.76 -15.58
N HIS A 399 -3.28 14.92 -14.27
CA HIS A 399 -3.88 15.99 -13.47
C HIS A 399 -3.40 17.37 -13.89
N PHE A 400 -2.17 17.49 -14.44
CA PHE A 400 -1.58 18.76 -14.83
C PHE A 400 -2.24 19.36 -16.08
N SER A 401 -2.76 18.55 -16.98
CA SER A 401 -3.46 19.02 -18.18
C SER A 401 -4.69 19.89 -17.89
N LYS A 402 -5.18 19.88 -16.67
CA LYS A 402 -6.36 20.62 -16.19
C LYS A 402 -6.01 22.00 -15.60
N HIS A 403 -4.73 22.36 -15.48
CA HIS A 403 -4.28 23.58 -14.80
C HIS A 403 -3.53 24.50 -15.76
N THR A 404 -4.01 25.72 -15.93
CA THR A 404 -3.48 26.68 -16.94
C THR A 404 -2.18 27.36 -16.53
N ASN A 405 -1.81 27.33 -15.24
CA ASN A 405 -0.62 27.99 -14.70
C ASN A 405 0.31 27.05 -13.94
N THR A 406 0.17 25.74 -14.12
CA THR A 406 0.95 24.71 -13.41
C THR A 406 1.63 23.81 -14.43
N PHE A 407 2.95 23.63 -14.31
CA PHE A 407 3.76 22.92 -15.29
C PHE A 407 4.63 21.87 -14.60
N LEU A 408 4.69 20.66 -15.15
CA LEU A 408 5.62 19.62 -14.72
C LEU A 408 6.90 19.74 -15.53
N ILE A 409 8.03 19.89 -14.85
CA ILE A 409 9.37 19.99 -15.44
C ILE A 409 10.25 18.92 -14.80
N ASN A 410 10.89 18.07 -15.60
CA ASN A 410 11.72 16.97 -15.11
C ASN A 410 13.21 17.33 -15.00
N ASP A 411 13.63 18.49 -15.50
CA ASP A 411 14.97 19.03 -15.31
C ASP A 411 14.98 19.95 -14.10
N LEU A 412 15.83 19.64 -13.13
CA LEU A 412 15.88 20.36 -11.84
C LEU A 412 16.36 21.80 -11.99
N ASP A 413 17.39 22.03 -12.80
CA ASP A 413 17.96 23.37 -12.98
C ASP A 413 16.96 24.28 -13.72
N GLU A 414 16.23 23.75 -14.70
CA GLU A 414 15.16 24.46 -15.37
C GLU A 414 14.00 24.79 -14.41
N ALA A 415 13.62 23.83 -13.56
CA ALA A 415 12.55 24.01 -12.60
C ALA A 415 12.88 25.08 -11.54
N LEU A 416 14.13 25.17 -11.12
CA LEU A 416 14.61 26.15 -10.12
C LEU A 416 14.77 27.57 -10.70
N LYS A 417 14.93 27.70 -12.02
CA LYS A 417 15.28 28.99 -12.64
C LYS A 417 14.18 30.04 -12.45
N GLY A 418 14.55 31.15 -11.82
CA GLY A 418 13.65 32.30 -11.62
C GLY A 418 12.57 32.09 -10.57
N ALA A 419 12.65 31.07 -9.74
CA ALA A 419 11.73 30.86 -8.64
C ALA A 419 11.89 31.97 -7.57
N ASP A 420 10.77 32.52 -7.09
CA ASP A 420 10.73 33.40 -5.91
C ASP A 420 10.75 32.56 -4.63
N LEU A 421 10.09 31.41 -4.65
CA LEU A 421 9.98 30.47 -3.54
C LEU A 421 10.12 29.03 -4.06
N ILE A 422 10.88 28.22 -3.35
CA ILE A 422 11.03 26.79 -3.58
C ILE A 422 10.49 26.05 -2.35
N MET A 423 9.62 25.05 -2.56
CA MET A 423 9.07 24.21 -1.50
C MET A 423 9.45 22.74 -1.73
N VAL A 424 10.13 22.12 -0.78
CA VAL A 424 10.46 20.69 -0.82
C VAL A 424 9.30 19.88 -0.24
N ILE A 425 8.61 19.11 -1.09
CA ILE A 425 7.41 18.34 -0.72
C ILE A 425 7.69 16.85 -0.59
N ALA A 426 8.49 16.26 -1.50
CA ALA A 426 8.96 14.89 -1.40
C ALA A 426 10.47 14.84 -1.12
N ASP A 427 10.91 13.78 -0.46
CA ASP A 427 12.29 13.61 0.00
C ASP A 427 13.15 12.81 -1.00
N HIS A 428 13.12 13.22 -2.29
CA HIS A 428 14.01 12.63 -3.30
C HIS A 428 15.48 12.93 -2.97
N GLU A 429 16.36 11.96 -3.27
CA GLU A 429 17.78 12.05 -2.92
C GLU A 429 18.47 13.26 -3.55
N GLU A 430 18.10 13.60 -4.78
CA GLU A 430 18.65 14.74 -5.52
C GLU A 430 18.42 16.08 -4.82
N TYR A 431 17.32 16.25 -4.08
CA TYR A 431 17.04 17.52 -3.40
C TYR A 431 17.95 17.76 -2.18
N LYS A 432 18.54 16.70 -1.60
CA LYS A 432 19.49 16.83 -0.49
C LYS A 432 20.78 17.54 -0.90
N THR A 433 21.08 17.59 -2.19
CA THR A 433 22.28 18.26 -2.72
C THR A 433 22.10 19.74 -2.99
N LEU A 434 20.87 20.26 -2.86
CA LEU A 434 20.58 21.68 -3.08
C LEU A 434 21.45 22.57 -2.20
N ASN A 435 21.87 23.69 -2.76
CA ASN A 435 22.68 24.72 -2.10
C ASN A 435 22.42 26.10 -2.73
N ARG A 436 23.02 27.15 -2.20
CA ARG A 436 22.80 28.54 -2.70
C ARG A 436 23.19 28.75 -4.16
N ASN A 437 24.11 27.98 -4.70
CA ASN A 437 24.49 28.10 -6.12
C ASN A 437 23.33 27.62 -7.01
N ASN A 438 22.58 26.58 -6.59
CA ASN A 438 21.45 26.07 -7.34
C ASN A 438 20.22 27.00 -7.25
N ILE A 439 19.90 27.51 -6.04
CA ILE A 439 18.66 28.26 -5.80
C ILE A 439 18.83 29.79 -5.86
N GLY A 440 20.05 30.30 -5.89
CA GLY A 440 20.36 31.73 -5.97
C GLY A 440 19.71 32.54 -4.85
N LYS A 441 18.87 33.51 -5.20
CA LYS A 441 18.16 34.41 -4.26
C LYS A 441 16.79 33.88 -3.83
N SER A 442 16.33 32.75 -4.35
CA SER A 442 15.02 32.17 -4.01
C SER A 442 14.91 31.87 -2.51
N ALA A 443 13.73 32.10 -1.95
CA ALA A 443 13.42 31.58 -0.62
C ALA A 443 13.24 30.06 -0.69
N LEU A 444 13.61 29.35 0.38
CA LEU A 444 13.51 27.89 0.46
C LEU A 444 12.72 27.50 1.69
N TYR A 445 11.65 26.73 1.49
CA TYR A 445 10.88 26.07 2.53
C TYR A 445 11.10 24.56 2.45
N ASP A 446 11.79 23.99 3.43
CA ASP A 446 12.05 22.56 3.50
C ASP A 446 10.98 21.87 4.34
N GLY A 447 9.91 21.44 3.69
CA GLY A 447 8.81 20.71 4.33
C GLY A 447 9.11 19.26 4.69
N ARG A 448 10.33 18.77 4.46
CA ARG A 448 10.73 17.38 4.72
C ARG A 448 11.93 17.24 5.66
N GLY A 449 12.58 18.38 5.99
CA GLY A 449 13.77 18.40 6.85
C GLY A 449 14.94 17.61 6.28
N ILE A 450 15.13 17.66 4.95
CA ILE A 450 16.21 16.91 4.27
C ILE A 450 17.41 17.75 3.89
N ILE A 451 17.26 19.07 3.96
CA ILE A 451 18.32 20.01 3.61
C ILE A 451 19.10 20.40 4.87
N MET A 452 20.41 20.17 4.88
CA MET A 452 21.24 20.46 6.05
C MET A 452 21.34 21.96 6.34
N GLU A 453 21.06 22.37 7.58
CA GLU A 453 21.05 23.78 8.04
C GLU A 453 22.33 24.55 7.72
N ASN A 454 23.48 23.90 7.77
CA ASN A 454 24.79 24.54 7.50
C ASN A 454 24.96 25.06 6.05
N LYS A 455 24.04 24.75 5.16
CA LYS A 455 24.07 25.22 3.76
C LYS A 455 23.26 26.49 3.51
N PHE A 456 22.38 26.87 4.45
CA PHE A 456 21.47 28.00 4.28
C PHE A 456 21.19 28.73 5.59
N SER A 457 21.55 30.02 5.68
CA SER A 457 21.02 30.90 6.71
C SER A 457 19.57 31.26 6.35
N GLY A 458 18.61 30.98 7.22
CA GLY A 458 17.20 31.35 7.03
C GLY A 458 16.30 30.29 6.37
N VAL A 459 16.65 29.00 6.45
CA VAL A 459 15.74 27.89 6.11
C VAL A 459 14.82 27.64 7.31
N ASN A 460 13.50 27.80 7.10
CA ASN A 460 12.51 27.31 8.06
C ASN A 460 12.17 25.86 7.67
N HIS A 461 12.42 24.94 8.60
CA HIS A 461 11.99 23.56 8.52
C HIS A 461 10.57 23.45 9.12
N ALA A 462 9.69 22.74 8.41
CA ALA A 462 8.38 22.36 8.95
C ALA A 462 8.50 21.28 10.00
#